data_0ffaa09ad5558ae8dfa6aec64f9d6127
#
_entry.id   0ffaa09ad5558ae8dfa6aec64f9d6127
#
_cell.length_a   1.000
_cell.length_b   1.000
_cell.length_c   1.000
_cell.angle_alpha   90.00
_cell.angle_beta   90.00
_cell.angle_gamma   90.00
#
_symmetry.space_group_name_H-M   'P 1'
#
loop_
_entity.id
_entity.type
_entity.pdbx_description
1 polymer ?
#
loop_
_entity_poly.entity_id
_entity_poly.type
_entity_poly.pdbx_seq_one_letter_code
_entity_poly.pdbx_strand_id
1 'polypeptide(L)'
;MDVFDEEILNFWKALQDFNVQYIMVGGFAINLHGYQRFTGNLDIWIKDTLQNSQQLRKTFISCNMGDYPMIEYMQFVPGWTDFQLNNNLKLDILIDMKGLEGYTFDECLEMASIAEIEKVKVPFLHINQLIENKKVINRPKDQIDIIALEQIRKLRDEQS
;
A
#
# COMPACT_ATOMS: atom_id res chain seq x y z
N MET A 1 4.56 -13.26 -4.84
CA MET A 1 5.40 -12.20 -5.43
C MET A 1 6.30 -11.63 -4.36
N ASP A 2 7.57 -11.50 -4.66
CA ASP A 2 8.59 -11.04 -3.70
C ASP A 2 8.64 -9.52 -3.64
N VAL A 3 8.76 -8.96 -2.43
CA VAL A 3 8.94 -7.51 -2.25
C VAL A 3 10.23 -7.00 -2.91
N PHE A 4 11.17 -7.91 -3.22
CA PHE A 4 12.43 -7.57 -3.89
C PHE A 4 12.37 -7.73 -5.41
N ASP A 5 11.20 -8.01 -5.98
CA ASP A 5 11.00 -8.05 -7.41
C ASP A 5 11.42 -6.69 -8.01
N GLU A 6 12.20 -6.72 -9.10
CA GLU A 6 12.78 -5.53 -9.69
C GLU A 6 11.72 -4.53 -10.15
N GLU A 7 10.62 -5.02 -10.72
CA GLU A 7 9.53 -4.15 -11.18
C GLU A 7 8.87 -3.41 -10.00
N ILE A 8 8.69 -4.10 -8.88
CA ILE A 8 8.13 -3.49 -7.67
C ILE A 8 9.10 -2.45 -7.10
N LEU A 9 10.39 -2.78 -7.05
CA LEU A 9 11.41 -1.86 -6.57
C LEU A 9 11.50 -0.60 -7.44
N ASN A 10 11.43 -0.76 -8.77
CA ASN A 10 11.42 0.37 -9.69
C ASN A 10 10.20 1.27 -9.46
N PHE A 11 9.04 0.67 -9.21
CA PHE A 11 7.81 1.42 -8.92
C PHE A 11 7.94 2.21 -7.61
N TRP A 12 8.39 1.57 -6.53
CA TRP A 12 8.60 2.25 -5.25
C TRP A 12 9.62 3.37 -5.36
N LYS A 13 10.72 3.13 -6.11
CA LYS A 13 11.73 4.16 -6.34
C LYS A 13 11.13 5.36 -7.07
N ALA A 14 10.32 5.13 -8.08
CA ALA A 14 9.66 6.20 -8.83
C ALA A 14 8.66 6.97 -7.96
N LEU A 15 7.89 6.27 -7.12
CA LEU A 15 7.00 6.92 -6.16
C LEU A 15 7.77 7.88 -5.24
N GLN A 16 8.94 7.45 -4.78
CA GLN A 16 9.81 8.28 -3.95
C GLN A 16 10.39 9.45 -4.75
N ASP A 17 10.91 9.20 -5.95
CA ASP A 17 11.53 10.24 -6.78
C ASP A 17 10.54 11.36 -7.16
N PHE A 18 9.29 11.01 -7.37
CA PHE A 18 8.24 11.98 -7.72
C PHE A 18 7.44 12.47 -6.50
N ASN A 19 7.89 12.13 -5.29
CA ASN A 19 7.26 12.58 -4.04
C ASN A 19 5.76 12.26 -3.96
N VAL A 20 5.35 11.09 -4.45
CA VAL A 20 3.97 10.63 -4.30
C VAL A 20 3.71 10.32 -2.83
N GLN A 21 2.62 10.85 -2.29
CA GLN A 21 2.18 10.54 -0.94
C GLN A 21 1.31 9.29 -0.98
N TYR A 22 1.81 8.20 -0.41
CA TYR A 22 1.14 6.90 -0.42
C TYR A 22 1.51 6.10 0.81
N ILE A 23 0.68 5.11 1.10
CA ILE A 23 0.93 4.12 2.15
C ILE A 23 0.65 2.74 1.54
N MET A 24 1.60 1.82 1.66
CA MET A 24 1.38 0.43 1.28
C MET A 24 0.36 -0.19 2.23
N VAL A 25 -0.66 -0.84 1.66
CA VAL A 25 -1.70 -1.53 2.43
C VAL A 25 -1.87 -2.95 1.90
N GLY A 26 -2.82 -3.70 2.44
CA GLY A 26 -3.13 -5.04 1.94
C GLY A 26 -2.04 -6.08 2.19
N GLY A 27 -1.97 -7.09 1.29
CA GLY A 27 -1.11 -8.25 1.49
C GLY A 27 0.38 -7.95 1.58
N PHE A 28 0.89 -6.99 0.80
CA PHE A 28 2.30 -6.61 0.88
C PHE A 28 2.63 -5.96 2.22
N ALA A 29 1.71 -5.14 2.77
CA ALA A 29 1.91 -4.55 4.09
C ALA A 29 1.94 -5.64 5.17
N ILE A 30 1.09 -6.65 5.06
CA ILE A 30 1.08 -7.80 5.96
C ILE A 30 2.42 -8.54 5.89
N ASN A 31 2.94 -8.75 4.69
CA ASN A 31 4.23 -9.40 4.49
C ASN A 31 5.36 -8.58 5.14
N LEU A 32 5.31 -7.27 5.01
CA LEU A 32 6.32 -6.38 5.60
C LEU A 32 6.25 -6.37 7.14
N HIS A 33 5.09 -6.68 7.72
CA HIS A 33 4.97 -6.85 9.16
C HIS A 33 5.50 -8.19 9.67
N GLY A 34 5.74 -9.15 8.77
CA GLY A 34 6.35 -10.42 9.13
C GLY A 34 5.49 -11.65 8.86
N TYR A 35 4.24 -11.51 8.43
CA TYR A 35 3.41 -12.65 8.05
C TYR A 35 3.57 -12.92 6.56
N GLN A 36 4.41 -13.91 6.24
CA GLN A 36 4.70 -14.25 4.85
C GLN A 36 3.57 -15.11 4.30
N ARG A 37 2.84 -14.55 3.34
CA ARG A 37 1.81 -15.27 2.60
C ARG A 37 1.79 -14.75 1.16
N PHE A 38 1.24 -15.55 0.26
CA PHE A 38 1.12 -15.14 -1.14
C PHE A 38 0.19 -13.95 -1.26
N THR A 39 0.57 -12.98 -2.09
CA THR A 39 -0.29 -11.89 -2.50
C THR A 39 -0.11 -11.63 -3.99
N GLY A 40 -1.23 -11.55 -4.72
CA GLY A 40 -1.23 -11.29 -6.16
C GLY A 40 -1.43 -9.82 -6.53
N ASN A 41 -1.70 -8.98 -5.54
CA ASN A 41 -1.99 -7.56 -5.75
C ASN A 41 -1.06 -6.70 -4.91
N LEU A 42 -0.65 -5.59 -5.51
CA LEU A 42 -0.01 -4.50 -4.79
C LEU A 42 -1.07 -3.44 -4.53
N ASP A 43 -1.32 -3.12 -3.27
CA ASP A 43 -2.34 -2.14 -2.89
C ASP A 43 -1.67 -0.91 -2.29
N ILE A 44 -1.97 0.26 -2.83
CA ILE A 44 -1.48 1.53 -2.28
C ILE A 44 -2.65 2.45 -1.98
N TRP A 45 -2.59 3.11 -0.83
CA TRP A 45 -3.52 4.15 -0.42
C TRP A 45 -2.83 5.49 -0.67
N ILE A 46 -3.41 6.32 -1.51
CA ILE A 46 -2.82 7.61 -1.88
C ILE A 46 -3.61 8.77 -1.28
N LYS A 47 -2.91 9.89 -1.05
CA LYS A 47 -3.58 11.11 -0.67
C LYS A 47 -4.37 11.64 -1.87
N ASP A 48 -5.66 11.91 -1.65
CA ASP A 48 -6.58 12.32 -2.71
C ASP A 48 -6.50 13.83 -2.97
N THR A 49 -5.44 14.26 -3.62
CA THR A 49 -5.25 15.65 -4.06
C THR A 49 -4.81 15.65 -5.52
N LEU A 50 -5.13 16.73 -6.23
CA LEU A 50 -4.73 16.90 -7.62
C LEU A 50 -3.20 16.85 -7.76
N GLN A 51 -2.48 17.53 -6.88
CA GLN A 51 -1.02 17.53 -6.92
C GLN A 51 -0.46 16.10 -6.81
N ASN A 52 -0.99 15.31 -5.89
CA ASN A 52 -0.53 13.94 -5.70
C ASN A 52 -0.85 13.07 -6.92
N SER A 53 -2.03 13.25 -7.51
CA SER A 53 -2.43 12.54 -8.73
C SER A 53 -1.52 12.90 -9.92
N GLN A 54 -1.12 14.15 -10.03
CA GLN A 54 -0.17 14.58 -11.06
C GLN A 54 1.18 13.88 -10.90
N GLN A 55 1.65 13.77 -9.66
CA GLN A 55 2.92 13.07 -9.38
C GLN A 55 2.80 11.57 -9.65
N LEU A 56 1.64 10.98 -9.37
CA LEU A 56 1.38 9.58 -9.67
C LEU A 56 1.41 9.31 -11.19
N ARG A 57 0.81 10.20 -11.98
CA ARG A 57 0.87 10.10 -13.44
C ARG A 57 2.30 10.10 -13.95
N LYS A 58 3.15 10.99 -13.42
CA LYS A 58 4.58 11.04 -13.77
C LYS A 58 5.29 9.75 -13.38
N THR A 59 4.94 9.18 -12.25
CA THR A 59 5.47 7.90 -11.78
C THR A 59 5.20 6.79 -12.80
N PHE A 60 3.97 6.70 -13.28
CA PHE A 60 3.58 5.68 -14.26
C PHE A 60 4.38 5.82 -15.55
N ILE A 61 4.52 7.05 -16.06
CA ILE A 61 5.30 7.32 -17.27
C ILE A 61 6.75 6.88 -17.07
N SER A 62 7.34 7.23 -15.93
CA SER A 62 8.72 6.88 -15.60
C SER A 62 8.96 5.38 -15.55
N CYS A 63 7.97 4.61 -15.14
CA CYS A 63 8.05 3.15 -15.00
C CYS A 63 7.62 2.41 -16.27
N ASN A 64 7.35 3.11 -17.36
CA ASN A 64 6.83 2.52 -18.59
C ASN A 64 5.50 1.76 -18.40
N MET A 65 4.70 2.23 -17.45
CA MET A 65 3.36 1.67 -17.20
C MET A 65 2.29 2.31 -18.10
N GLY A 66 2.66 3.36 -18.82
CA GLY A 66 1.76 4.10 -19.70
C GLY A 66 1.43 5.48 -19.18
N ASP A 67 0.94 6.33 -20.09
CA ASP A 67 0.45 7.66 -19.74
C ASP A 67 -1.08 7.66 -19.72
N TYR A 68 -1.63 7.83 -18.52
CA TYR A 68 -3.08 7.84 -18.30
C TYR A 68 -3.47 9.22 -17.75
N PRO A 69 -3.80 10.19 -18.64
CA PRO A 69 -4.20 11.53 -18.18
C PRO A 69 -5.34 11.51 -17.17
N MET A 70 -6.21 10.51 -17.26
CA MET A 70 -7.36 10.35 -16.36
C MET A 70 -6.97 10.17 -14.89
N ILE A 71 -5.73 9.76 -14.61
CA ILE A 71 -5.24 9.61 -13.22
C ILE A 71 -5.39 10.92 -12.44
N GLU A 72 -5.31 12.05 -13.14
CA GLU A 72 -5.38 13.37 -12.48
C GLU A 72 -6.79 13.77 -12.04
N TYR A 73 -7.83 13.12 -12.59
CA TYR A 73 -9.21 13.54 -12.29
C TYR A 73 -10.19 12.39 -12.06
N MET A 74 -9.78 11.13 -12.27
CA MET A 74 -10.70 10.01 -12.06
C MET A 74 -10.87 9.70 -10.58
N GLN A 75 -11.99 9.08 -10.25
CA GLN A 75 -12.20 8.52 -8.92
C GLN A 75 -11.70 7.07 -8.93
N PHE A 76 -10.79 6.75 -8.02
CA PHE A 76 -10.27 5.41 -7.90
C PHE A 76 -11.27 4.54 -7.14
N VAL A 77 -11.70 3.44 -7.76
CA VAL A 77 -12.62 2.48 -7.15
C VAL A 77 -11.91 1.13 -7.09
N PRO A 78 -11.58 0.61 -5.90
CA PRO A 78 -10.88 -0.67 -5.76
C PRO A 78 -11.62 -1.78 -6.50
N GLY A 79 -10.84 -2.62 -7.22
CA GLY A 79 -11.39 -3.69 -8.03
C GLY A 79 -11.91 -3.28 -9.40
N TRP A 80 -12.08 -1.98 -9.66
CA TRP A 80 -12.55 -1.44 -10.93
C TRP A 80 -11.50 -0.59 -11.62
N THR A 81 -10.70 0.15 -10.85
CA THR A 81 -9.62 0.99 -11.37
C THR A 81 -8.29 0.40 -10.96
N ASP A 82 -7.94 -0.69 -11.60
CA ASP A 82 -6.66 -1.34 -11.38
C ASP A 82 -5.73 -1.15 -12.58
N PHE A 83 -4.47 -1.34 -12.33
CA PHE A 83 -3.42 -1.24 -13.33
C PHE A 83 -2.53 -2.47 -13.21
N GLN A 84 -1.73 -2.73 -14.24
CA GLN A 84 -0.77 -3.83 -14.19
C GLN A 84 0.65 -3.30 -14.27
N LEU A 85 1.50 -3.80 -13.40
CA LEU A 85 2.94 -3.63 -13.53
C LEU A 85 3.45 -4.53 -14.66
N ASN A 86 4.68 -4.28 -15.13
CA ASN A 86 5.23 -4.99 -16.28
C ASN A 86 5.44 -6.49 -16.02
N ASN A 87 5.40 -6.93 -14.77
CA ASN A 87 5.50 -8.33 -14.37
C ASN A 87 4.12 -8.99 -14.16
N ASN A 88 3.06 -8.37 -14.68
CA ASN A 88 1.67 -8.81 -14.54
C ASN A 88 1.11 -8.75 -13.11
N LEU A 89 1.86 -8.16 -12.17
CA LEU A 89 1.34 -7.88 -10.84
C LEU A 89 0.29 -6.78 -10.93
N LYS A 90 -0.86 -6.99 -10.30
CA LYS A 90 -1.95 -6.04 -10.31
C LYS A 90 -1.72 -4.95 -9.27
N LEU A 91 -1.92 -3.69 -9.67
CA LEU A 91 -1.84 -2.55 -8.77
C LEU A 91 -3.23 -2.00 -8.53
N ASP A 92 -3.68 -2.04 -7.28
CA ASP A 92 -4.91 -1.38 -6.83
C ASP A 92 -4.57 -0.09 -6.11
N ILE A 93 -5.32 0.98 -6.44
CA ILE A 93 -5.14 2.28 -5.84
C ILE A 93 -6.40 2.62 -5.05
N LEU A 94 -6.20 3.01 -3.78
CA LEU A 94 -7.28 3.37 -2.87
C LEU A 94 -7.13 4.83 -2.44
N ILE A 95 -8.26 5.49 -2.16
CA ILE A 95 -8.27 6.85 -1.61
C ILE A 95 -8.88 6.89 -0.22
N ASP A 96 -9.39 5.76 0.27
CA ASP A 96 -9.89 5.62 1.64
C ASP A 96 -9.72 4.18 2.11
N MET A 97 -9.83 3.97 3.42
CA MET A 97 -9.71 2.66 4.05
C MET A 97 -10.84 2.45 5.04
N LYS A 98 -11.58 1.35 4.86
CA LYS A 98 -12.66 0.98 5.78
C LYS A 98 -12.11 0.72 7.18
N GLY A 99 -12.81 1.25 8.17
CA GLY A 99 -12.40 1.13 9.58
C GLY A 99 -11.46 2.23 10.03
N LEU A 100 -10.96 3.06 9.10
CA LEU A 100 -10.03 4.14 9.39
C LEU A 100 -10.64 5.53 9.14
N GLU A 101 -11.97 5.62 9.08
CA GLU A 101 -12.67 6.87 8.79
C GLU A 101 -12.41 7.95 9.86
N GLY A 102 -12.00 7.55 11.06
CA GLY A 102 -11.62 8.47 12.13
C GLY A 102 -10.23 9.10 11.97
N TYR A 103 -9.48 8.71 10.94
CA TYR A 103 -8.14 9.22 10.69
C TYR A 103 -8.09 9.92 9.34
N THR A 104 -7.23 10.94 9.23
CA THR A 104 -6.88 11.51 7.93
C THR A 104 -5.75 10.67 7.30
N PHE A 105 -5.57 10.82 5.98
CA PHE A 105 -4.43 10.20 5.31
C PHE A 105 -3.11 10.64 5.95
N ASP A 106 -2.96 11.94 6.21
CA ASP A 106 -1.72 12.48 6.77
C ASP A 106 -1.42 11.89 8.15
N GLU A 107 -2.44 11.70 8.99
CA GLU A 107 -2.28 11.06 10.29
C GLU A 107 -1.79 9.62 10.14
N CYS A 108 -2.38 8.87 9.21
CA CYS A 108 -1.98 7.48 8.96
C CYS A 108 -0.57 7.40 8.38
N LEU A 109 -0.20 8.33 7.51
CA LEU A 109 1.16 8.38 6.95
C LEU A 109 2.19 8.67 8.04
N GLU A 110 1.87 9.57 8.98
CA GLU A 110 2.74 9.88 10.10
C GLU A 110 2.94 8.67 11.02
N MET A 111 1.88 7.87 11.22
CA MET A 111 1.94 6.66 12.04
C MET A 111 2.49 5.43 11.30
N ALA A 112 2.62 5.50 9.98
CA ALA A 112 3.04 4.36 9.17
C ALA A 112 4.42 3.87 9.57
N SER A 113 4.61 2.56 9.43
CA SER A 113 5.93 1.94 9.53
C SER A 113 6.70 2.20 8.24
N ILE A 114 8.02 2.23 8.32
CA ILE A 114 8.87 2.47 7.16
C ILE A 114 9.78 1.26 6.95
N ALA A 115 9.73 0.68 5.76
CA ALA A 115 10.69 -0.33 5.32
C ALA A 115 11.73 0.34 4.44
N GLU A 116 12.99 0.05 4.65
CA GLU A 116 14.05 0.50 3.76
C GLU A 116 14.48 -0.67 2.90
N ILE A 117 14.15 -0.61 1.59
CA ILE A 117 14.39 -1.69 0.64
C ILE A 117 15.23 -1.12 -0.49
N GLU A 118 16.46 -1.62 -0.64
CA GLU A 118 17.41 -1.13 -1.66
C GLU A 118 17.53 0.41 -1.64
N LYS A 119 17.64 0.97 -0.42
CA LYS A 119 17.76 2.42 -0.19
C LYS A 119 16.48 3.22 -0.50
N VAL A 120 15.38 2.55 -0.82
CA VAL A 120 14.08 3.19 -1.01
C VAL A 120 13.28 3.04 0.28
N LYS A 121 12.72 4.15 0.77
CA LYS A 121 11.86 4.13 1.95
C LYS A 121 10.41 3.90 1.51
N VAL A 122 9.83 2.81 2.01
CA VAL A 122 8.48 2.39 1.67
C VAL A 122 7.60 2.48 2.90
N PRO A 123 6.66 3.45 2.97
CA PRO A 123 5.74 3.51 4.09
C PRO A 123 4.67 2.42 3.95
N PHE A 124 4.41 1.71 5.04
CA PHE A 124 3.35 0.71 5.07
C PHE A 124 2.51 0.88 6.32
N LEU A 125 1.23 0.56 6.21
CA LEU A 125 0.22 0.87 7.24
C LEU A 125 0.60 0.26 8.58
N HIS A 126 0.49 1.04 9.64
CA HIS A 126 0.79 0.60 11.00
C HIS A 126 -0.05 -0.64 11.34
N ILE A 127 0.54 -1.55 12.09
CA ILE A 127 -0.09 -2.85 12.40
C ILE A 127 -1.45 -2.68 13.08
N ASN A 128 -1.60 -1.72 13.97
CA ASN A 128 -2.87 -1.49 14.67
C ASN A 128 -3.97 -1.08 13.70
N GLN A 129 -3.67 -0.21 12.76
CA GLN A 129 -4.64 0.27 11.77
C GLN A 129 -4.96 -0.81 10.74
N LEU A 130 -3.97 -1.62 10.38
CA LEU A 130 -4.17 -2.74 9.48
C LEU A 130 -5.14 -3.75 10.10
N ILE A 131 -4.99 -4.04 11.38
CA ILE A 131 -5.92 -4.91 12.12
C ILE A 131 -7.33 -4.30 12.16
N GLU A 132 -7.46 -3.00 12.47
CA GLU A 132 -8.74 -2.31 12.47
C GLU A 132 -9.46 -2.43 11.13
N ASN A 133 -8.74 -2.18 10.05
CA ASN A 133 -9.25 -2.29 8.68
C ASN A 133 -9.76 -3.71 8.39
N LYS A 134 -8.95 -4.71 8.73
CA LYS A 134 -9.29 -6.11 8.50
C LYS A 134 -10.51 -6.55 9.30
N LYS A 135 -10.67 -6.07 10.52
CA LYS A 135 -11.82 -6.39 11.37
C LYS A 135 -13.13 -5.88 10.78
N VAL A 136 -13.11 -4.71 10.17
CA VAL A 136 -14.29 -4.11 9.54
C VAL A 136 -14.66 -4.84 8.26
N ILE A 137 -13.69 -5.17 7.41
CA ILE A 137 -13.91 -5.91 6.17
C ILE A 137 -14.39 -7.34 6.47
N ASN A 138 -13.75 -8.01 7.41
CA ASN A 138 -14.20 -9.26 8.04
C ASN A 138 -14.51 -10.42 7.07
N ARG A 139 -13.69 -10.60 6.03
CA ARG A 139 -13.76 -11.80 5.17
C ARG A 139 -13.03 -12.95 5.89
N PRO A 140 -13.28 -14.24 5.49
CA PRO A 140 -12.54 -15.36 6.09
C PRO A 140 -11.01 -15.18 6.04
N LYS A 141 -10.46 -14.74 4.91
CA LYS A 141 -9.02 -14.50 4.80
C LYS A 141 -8.55 -13.37 5.71
N ASP A 142 -9.41 -12.37 5.96
CA ASP A 142 -9.08 -11.27 6.86
C ASP A 142 -8.99 -11.74 8.31
N GLN A 143 -9.84 -12.70 8.71
CA GLN A 143 -9.78 -13.28 10.04
C GLN A 143 -8.47 -14.03 10.28
N ILE A 144 -7.96 -14.73 9.27
CA ILE A 144 -6.66 -15.41 9.34
C ILE A 144 -5.55 -14.37 9.46
N ASP A 145 -5.59 -13.31 8.65
CA ASP A 145 -4.62 -12.23 8.70
C ASP A 145 -4.61 -11.56 10.07
N ILE A 146 -5.79 -11.32 10.66
CA ILE A 146 -5.91 -10.70 11.98
C ILE A 146 -5.21 -11.54 13.04
N ILE A 147 -5.44 -12.85 13.04
CA ILE A 147 -4.81 -13.76 14.01
C ILE A 147 -3.28 -13.65 13.91
N ALA A 148 -2.74 -13.68 12.69
CA ALA A 148 -1.30 -13.58 12.46
C ALA A 148 -0.76 -12.22 12.92
N LEU A 149 -1.45 -11.14 12.58
CA LEU A 149 -1.03 -9.79 12.94
C LEU A 149 -1.09 -9.55 14.44
N GLU A 150 -2.14 -10.04 15.11
CA GLU A 150 -2.26 -9.92 16.57
C GLU A 150 -1.15 -10.67 17.29
N GLN A 151 -0.76 -11.85 16.76
CA GLN A 151 0.36 -12.60 17.31
C GLN A 151 1.69 -11.85 17.13
N ILE A 152 1.92 -11.28 15.97
CA ILE A 152 3.12 -10.46 15.70
C ILE A 152 3.16 -9.27 16.64
N ARG A 153 2.04 -8.57 16.82
CA ARG A 153 1.94 -7.43 17.71
C ARG A 153 2.26 -7.82 19.16
N LYS A 154 1.72 -8.94 19.61
CA LYS A 154 1.96 -9.47 20.94
C LYS A 154 3.45 -9.76 21.17
N LEU A 155 4.12 -10.39 20.20
CA LEU A 155 5.54 -10.70 20.29
C LEU A 155 6.39 -9.42 20.36
N ARG A 156 6.02 -8.38 19.60
CA ARG A 156 6.71 -7.09 19.65
C ARG A 156 6.57 -6.44 21.01
N ASP A 157 5.37 -6.47 21.60
CA ASP A 157 5.10 -5.89 22.91
C ASP A 157 5.88 -6.61 24.00
N GLU A 158 6.06 -7.93 23.89
CA GLU A 158 6.83 -8.72 24.86
C GLU A 158 8.34 -8.45 24.77
N GLN A 159 8.83 -7.94 23.63
CA GLN A 159 10.24 -7.65 23.38
C GLN A 159 10.63 -6.21 23.73
N SER A 160 9.65 -5.36 24.00
CA SER A 160 9.90 -3.95 24.30
C SER A 160 10.02 -3.65 25.79
#